data_d5fce5f1e1fc67686aa61502eef995ea
#
_entry.id   d5fce5f1e1fc67686aa61502eef995ea
#
_cell.length_a   1.000
_cell.length_b   1.000
_cell.length_c   1.000
_cell.angle_alpha   90.00
_cell.angle_beta   90.00
_cell.angle_gamma   90.00
#
_symmetry.space_group_name_H-M   'P 1'
#
loop_
_entity.id
_entity.type
_entity.pdbx_description
1 polymer ?
#
loop_
_entity_poly.entity_id
_entity_poly.type
_entity_poly.pdbx_seq_one_letter_code
_entity_poly.pdbx_strand_id
1 'polypeptide(L)'
;MNRMIKLKQKYVVMYTLIILITIILLSYIIFKSFAFKVTNNSNVNSIVSNNGTNIVENNTTNNKVTENNTTEDKPVQNNTTPIEKPSENPSVTINTSYVQDEFSIEDITLEETKIIFNEKHAMTVGDSMAEGLDCYGVLNKENVVWHRGRRIDTMSADLEKVKAYNPSFLFLAYGANDIKSWTSNVDGWITKYREAIIKIQSELPNTKIIVNSVLPVSDYATANDPSFTYQPMYNDALKNLAKELGIQFLENGVYLADRVNSFSADGVHPKVPFFQNWGKHMASYLKSVN
;
A
#
# COMPACT_ATOMS: atom_id res chain seq x y z
N MET A 1 24.34 21.43 55.57
CA MET A 1 25.00 21.54 54.23
C MET A 1 25.58 20.21 53.72
N ASN A 2 26.28 19.39 54.49
CA ASN A 2 26.89 18.14 54.02
C ASN A 2 25.91 17.01 53.58
N ARG A 3 24.70 16.91 54.09
CA ARG A 3 23.73 15.85 53.69
C ARG A 3 23.18 16.07 52.27
N MET A 4 22.87 17.31 51.89
CA MET A 4 22.38 17.62 50.55
C MET A 4 23.42 17.41 49.43
N ILE A 5 24.68 17.70 49.72
CA ILE A 5 25.78 17.50 48.75
C ILE A 5 26.00 15.99 48.50
N LYS A 6 25.98 15.16 49.55
CA LYS A 6 26.04 13.70 49.41
C LYS A 6 24.87 13.10 48.65
N LEU A 7 23.67 13.67 48.80
CA LEU A 7 22.48 13.23 48.09
C LEU A 7 22.58 13.55 46.58
N LYS A 8 23.01 14.77 46.25
CA LYS A 8 23.22 15.17 44.84
C LYS A 8 24.30 14.30 44.16
N GLN A 9 25.39 13.99 44.85
CA GLN A 9 26.41 13.09 44.34
C GLN A 9 25.87 11.68 44.05
N LYS A 10 25.05 11.10 44.94
CA LYS A 10 24.41 9.80 44.68
C LYS A 10 23.54 9.80 43.44
N TYR A 11 22.74 10.84 43.22
CA TYR A 11 21.91 10.94 41.99
C TYR A 11 22.75 11.10 40.74
N VAL A 12 23.81 11.89 40.76
CA VAL A 12 24.72 12.03 39.61
C VAL A 12 25.34 10.67 39.26
N VAL A 13 25.83 9.92 40.22
CA VAL A 13 26.41 8.58 39.99
C VAL A 13 25.33 7.61 39.42
N MET A 14 24.11 7.66 39.98
CA MET A 14 23.03 6.81 39.51
C MET A 14 22.65 7.13 38.05
N TYR A 15 22.54 8.41 37.67
CA TYR A 15 22.23 8.81 36.31
C TYR A 15 23.36 8.45 35.33
N THR A 16 24.63 8.60 35.73
CA THR A 16 25.76 8.18 34.87
C THR A 16 25.78 6.68 34.66
N LEU A 17 25.45 5.87 35.66
CA LEU A 17 25.32 4.42 35.52
C LEU A 17 24.17 4.02 34.58
N ILE A 18 23.02 4.67 34.67
CA ILE A 18 21.88 4.41 33.78
C ILE A 18 22.24 4.74 32.32
N ILE A 19 22.90 5.88 32.09
CA ILE A 19 23.36 6.27 30.74
C ILE A 19 24.35 5.24 30.19
N LEU A 20 25.28 4.75 31.00
CA LEU A 20 26.26 3.76 30.59
C LEU A 20 25.59 2.43 30.20
N ILE A 21 24.63 1.97 30.99
CA ILE A 21 23.85 0.75 30.71
C ILE A 21 23.06 0.90 29.40
N THR A 22 22.44 2.06 29.17
CA THR A 22 21.69 2.30 27.92
C THR A 22 22.58 2.31 26.69
N ILE A 23 23.81 2.86 26.79
CA ILE A 23 24.81 2.83 25.71
C ILE A 23 25.24 1.38 25.40
N ILE A 24 25.49 0.58 26.44
CA ILE A 24 25.88 -0.84 26.26
C ILE A 24 24.77 -1.65 25.62
N LEU A 25 23.52 -1.44 26.03
CA LEU A 25 22.37 -2.11 25.41
C LEU A 25 22.16 -1.72 23.95
N LEU A 26 22.33 -0.44 23.62
CA LEU A 26 22.26 0.04 22.24
C LEU A 26 23.38 -0.56 21.39
N SER A 27 24.62 -0.61 21.87
CA SER A 27 25.73 -1.23 21.15
C SER A 27 25.51 -2.73 20.94
N TYR A 28 24.93 -3.44 21.90
CA TYR A 28 24.61 -4.86 21.77
C TYR A 28 23.51 -5.10 20.70
N ILE A 29 22.50 -4.25 20.63
CA ILE A 29 21.43 -4.32 19.62
C ILE A 29 22.02 -4.08 18.21
N ILE A 30 22.88 -3.07 18.07
CA ILE A 30 23.55 -2.76 16.79
C ILE A 30 24.46 -3.93 16.36
N PHE A 31 25.24 -4.50 17.29
CA PHE A 31 26.09 -5.65 16.99
C PHE A 31 25.29 -6.88 16.56
N LYS A 32 24.18 -7.17 17.23
CA LYS A 32 23.29 -8.28 16.87
C LYS A 32 22.65 -8.09 15.49
N SER A 33 22.26 -6.86 15.16
CA SER A 33 21.70 -6.51 13.84
C SER A 33 22.75 -6.68 12.73
N PHE A 34 24.01 -6.33 13.02
CA PHE A 34 25.12 -6.49 12.08
C PHE A 34 25.48 -7.97 11.87
N ALA A 35 25.55 -8.75 12.96
CA ALA A 35 25.83 -10.19 12.91
C ALA A 35 24.75 -10.96 12.12
N PHE A 36 23.46 -10.60 12.27
CA PHE A 36 22.36 -11.17 11.51
C PHE A 36 22.47 -10.88 10.00
N LYS A 37 22.95 -9.68 9.66
CA LYS A 37 23.16 -9.26 8.26
C LYS A 37 24.30 -10.00 7.57
N VAL A 38 25.37 -10.30 8.33
CA VAL A 38 26.54 -11.05 7.83
C VAL A 38 26.21 -12.53 7.61
N THR A 39 25.43 -13.16 8.49
CA THR A 39 25.01 -14.57 8.34
C THR A 39 24.05 -14.78 7.16
N ASN A 40 23.17 -13.82 6.86
CA ASN A 40 22.30 -13.92 5.71
C ASN A 40 23.00 -13.69 4.37
N ASN A 41 24.09 -12.91 4.36
CA ASN A 41 24.89 -12.68 3.14
C ASN A 41 25.79 -13.90 2.79
N SER A 42 26.21 -14.69 3.77
CA SER A 42 26.98 -15.90 3.55
C SER A 42 26.15 -17.07 3.01
N ASN A 43 24.84 -17.11 3.33
CA ASN A 43 23.92 -18.14 2.80
C ASN A 43 23.48 -17.88 1.34
N VAL A 44 23.55 -16.65 0.86
CA VAL A 44 23.23 -16.34 -0.55
C VAL A 44 24.39 -16.72 -1.49
N ASN A 45 25.63 -16.61 -1.03
CA ASN A 45 26.80 -16.94 -1.85
C ASN A 45 27.08 -18.46 -1.95
N SER A 46 26.48 -19.30 -1.09
CA SER A 46 26.63 -20.76 -1.17
C SER A 46 25.64 -21.44 -2.11
N ILE A 47 24.59 -20.74 -2.56
CA ILE A 47 23.58 -21.28 -3.50
C ILE A 47 23.96 -21.02 -4.98
N VAL A 48 24.84 -20.07 -5.25
CA VAL A 48 25.25 -19.70 -6.62
C VAL A 48 26.41 -20.55 -7.14
N SER A 49 27.06 -21.35 -6.30
CA SER A 49 28.30 -22.10 -6.66
C SER A 49 28.08 -23.56 -7.14
N ASN A 50 26.86 -24.06 -7.24
CA ASN A 50 26.62 -25.49 -7.55
C ASN A 50 25.75 -25.77 -8.78
N ASN A 51 25.81 -24.96 -9.84
CA ASN A 51 25.26 -25.34 -11.15
C ASN A 51 26.20 -24.91 -12.28
N GLY A 52 27.24 -25.65 -12.46
CA GLY A 52 28.14 -25.60 -13.63
C GLY A 52 28.45 -26.99 -14.12
N THR A 53 28.31 -27.15 -15.43
CA THR A 53 28.74 -28.25 -16.31
C THR A 53 27.82 -29.46 -16.45
N ASN A 54 27.13 -29.51 -17.60
CA ASN A 54 27.31 -30.62 -18.58
C ASN A 54 26.94 -30.14 -19.98
N ILE A 55 28.00 -30.04 -20.80
CA ILE A 55 27.97 -29.90 -22.24
C ILE A 55 27.85 -31.31 -22.82
N VAL A 56 26.90 -31.53 -23.74
CA VAL A 56 27.02 -32.59 -24.75
C VAL A 56 26.61 -31.98 -26.07
N GLU A 57 27.64 -31.82 -26.93
CA GLU A 57 27.52 -31.64 -28.37
C GLU A 57 26.82 -32.85 -29.01
N ASN A 58 26.01 -32.63 -30.05
CA ASN A 58 26.19 -33.29 -31.34
C ASN A 58 25.19 -32.83 -32.40
N ASN A 59 25.77 -32.21 -33.44
CA ASN A 59 25.72 -32.51 -34.88
C ASN A 59 24.40 -32.35 -35.67
N THR A 60 24.44 -31.29 -36.45
CA THR A 60 24.33 -31.18 -37.93
C THR A 60 23.58 -32.29 -38.67
N THR A 61 22.54 -31.95 -39.42
CA THR A 61 22.51 -32.20 -40.91
C THR A 61 21.41 -31.37 -41.60
N ASN A 62 21.82 -30.75 -42.71
CA ASN A 62 21.06 -30.08 -43.74
C ASN A 62 20.06 -31.01 -44.47
N ASN A 63 18.98 -30.41 -45.02
CA ASN A 63 18.54 -30.50 -46.44
C ASN A 63 17.27 -29.70 -46.64
N LYS A 64 17.29 -28.69 -47.37
CA LYS A 64 17.18 -28.23 -48.75
C LYS A 64 15.91 -28.72 -49.51
N VAL A 65 15.05 -27.72 -49.80
CA VAL A 65 14.33 -27.40 -51.05
C VAL A 65 13.43 -28.46 -51.68
N THR A 66 12.18 -28.15 -51.96
CA THR A 66 11.68 -27.91 -53.34
C THR A 66 10.22 -27.42 -53.36
N GLU A 67 10.00 -26.47 -54.24
CA GLU A 67 8.75 -25.87 -54.72
C GLU A 67 7.78 -26.89 -55.34
N ASN A 68 6.53 -26.57 -55.36
CA ASN A 68 5.65 -26.29 -56.50
C ASN A 68 4.21 -26.78 -56.38
N ASN A 69 3.36 -25.86 -56.69
CA ASN A 69 2.26 -25.79 -57.63
C ASN A 69 0.83 -26.11 -57.23
N THR A 70 0.09 -24.99 -57.33
CA THR A 70 -1.17 -24.75 -58.10
C THR A 70 -2.27 -25.82 -58.08
N THR A 71 -3.45 -25.45 -57.71
CA THR A 71 -4.65 -25.12 -58.54
C THR A 71 -5.97 -25.31 -57.78
N GLU A 72 -6.82 -24.34 -57.98
CA GLU A 72 -8.26 -24.32 -58.26
C GLU A 72 -9.29 -24.21 -57.14
N ASP A 73 -9.98 -23.15 -57.34
CA ASP A 73 -11.28 -22.70 -56.86
C ASP A 73 -12.36 -23.76 -56.70
N LYS A 74 -13.12 -23.64 -55.58
CA LYS A 74 -14.60 -23.55 -55.63
C LYS A 74 -15.18 -23.05 -54.31
N PRO A 75 -16.28 -22.29 -54.32
CA PRO A 75 -16.78 -21.54 -53.19
C PRO A 75 -17.61 -22.41 -52.25
N VAL A 76 -17.34 -22.29 -50.96
CA VAL A 76 -18.20 -22.84 -49.92
C VAL A 76 -19.01 -21.72 -49.28
N GLN A 77 -20.30 -21.92 -49.27
CA GLN A 77 -21.35 -21.05 -48.79
C GLN A 77 -21.14 -20.54 -47.36
N ASN A 78 -21.34 -19.24 -47.20
CA ASN A 78 -21.55 -18.58 -45.92
C ASN A 78 -22.82 -19.12 -45.22
N ASN A 79 -22.63 -19.85 -44.13
CA ASN A 79 -23.65 -20.01 -43.11
C ASN A 79 -23.30 -19.06 -41.96
N THR A 80 -23.85 -17.86 -42.01
CA THR A 80 -23.88 -16.92 -40.86
C THR A 80 -24.97 -17.37 -39.92
N THR A 81 -24.54 -18.02 -38.84
CA THR A 81 -25.35 -18.11 -37.63
C THR A 81 -25.24 -16.77 -36.88
N PRO A 82 -26.34 -16.15 -36.46
CA PRO A 82 -26.31 -14.88 -35.71
C PRO A 82 -25.59 -15.10 -34.37
N ILE A 83 -24.54 -14.34 -34.12
CA ILE A 83 -23.91 -14.23 -32.80
C ILE A 83 -24.93 -13.53 -31.91
N GLU A 84 -25.46 -14.24 -30.92
CA GLU A 84 -26.25 -13.66 -29.85
C GLU A 84 -25.43 -12.57 -29.14
N LYS A 85 -26.01 -11.37 -29.13
CA LYS A 85 -25.52 -10.22 -28.36
C LYS A 85 -25.43 -10.61 -26.90
N PRO A 86 -24.28 -10.36 -26.18
CA PRO A 86 -24.21 -10.63 -24.77
C PRO A 86 -25.30 -9.88 -24.04
N SER A 87 -26.05 -10.59 -23.18
CA SER A 87 -27.09 -10.09 -22.31
C SER A 87 -26.55 -8.88 -21.52
N GLU A 88 -27.26 -7.78 -21.57
CA GLU A 88 -26.99 -6.59 -20.77
C GLU A 88 -27.02 -6.96 -19.29
N ASN A 89 -25.90 -6.79 -18.60
CA ASN A 89 -25.83 -6.83 -17.15
C ASN A 89 -26.85 -5.83 -16.58
N PRO A 90 -27.56 -6.17 -15.49
CA PRO A 90 -28.46 -5.22 -14.85
C PRO A 90 -27.68 -3.96 -14.48
N SER A 91 -28.10 -2.84 -14.98
CA SER A 91 -27.56 -1.52 -14.64
C SER A 91 -27.74 -1.29 -13.15
N VAL A 92 -26.66 -1.50 -12.37
CA VAL A 92 -26.60 -1.00 -11.01
C VAL A 92 -26.59 0.52 -11.11
N THR A 93 -27.71 1.13 -10.78
CA THR A 93 -27.81 2.59 -10.67
C THR A 93 -27.00 3.02 -9.47
N ILE A 94 -25.70 3.30 -9.67
CA ILE A 94 -24.83 3.82 -8.63
C ILE A 94 -25.13 5.30 -8.48
N ASN A 95 -26.01 5.60 -7.53
CA ASN A 95 -26.32 6.98 -7.16
C ASN A 95 -25.32 7.44 -6.11
N THR A 96 -24.09 7.73 -6.54
CA THR A 96 -23.04 8.28 -5.68
C THR A 96 -22.48 9.54 -6.34
N SER A 97 -22.75 10.67 -5.71
CA SER A 97 -22.09 11.94 -6.03
C SER A 97 -20.62 11.83 -5.61
N TYR A 98 -19.71 11.74 -6.59
CA TYR A 98 -18.30 12.02 -6.36
C TYR A 98 -18.18 13.45 -5.81
N VAL A 99 -17.70 13.58 -4.59
CA VAL A 99 -17.44 14.88 -3.97
C VAL A 99 -15.99 15.26 -4.24
N GLN A 100 -15.77 16.48 -4.75
CA GLN A 100 -14.41 17.00 -4.91
C GLN A 100 -13.76 17.08 -3.52
N ASP A 101 -12.48 16.71 -3.41
CA ASP A 101 -11.75 16.60 -2.14
C ASP A 101 -11.38 18.01 -1.61
N GLU A 102 -12.26 18.61 -0.83
CA GLU A 102 -12.08 19.92 -0.18
C GLU A 102 -12.43 19.82 1.34
N PHE A 103 -12.00 18.73 2.00
CA PHE A 103 -12.31 18.51 3.41
C PHE A 103 -11.30 19.21 4.32
N SER A 104 -11.73 20.26 5.04
CA SER A 104 -10.88 20.95 6.03
C SER A 104 -10.57 20.05 7.25
N ILE A 105 -9.33 20.11 7.71
CA ILE A 105 -8.86 19.39 8.90
C ILE A 105 -8.66 20.28 10.13
N GLU A 106 -8.85 21.61 9.98
CA GLU A 106 -8.48 22.60 10.99
C GLU A 106 -9.31 22.49 12.27
N ASP A 107 -10.60 22.14 12.12
CA ASP A 107 -11.55 22.07 13.23
C ASP A 107 -11.71 20.66 13.81
N ILE A 108 -10.82 19.72 13.46
CA ILE A 108 -10.91 18.33 13.95
C ILE A 108 -9.71 18.00 14.83
N THR A 109 -9.98 17.61 16.07
CA THR A 109 -8.98 17.08 16.99
C THR A 109 -8.74 15.58 16.76
N LEU A 110 -7.64 15.04 17.32
CA LEU A 110 -7.39 13.59 17.26
C LEU A 110 -8.41 12.78 18.06
N GLU A 111 -8.92 13.34 19.14
CA GLU A 111 -9.95 12.66 19.92
C GLU A 111 -11.27 12.60 19.15
N GLU A 112 -11.69 13.71 18.54
CA GLU A 112 -12.86 13.72 17.65
C GLU A 112 -12.69 12.79 16.46
N THR A 113 -11.46 12.65 15.91
CA THR A 113 -11.17 11.69 14.84
C THR A 113 -11.56 10.26 15.25
N LYS A 114 -11.16 9.83 16.46
CA LYS A 114 -11.51 8.50 16.99
C LYS A 114 -13.01 8.34 17.25
N ILE A 115 -13.64 9.36 17.83
CA ILE A 115 -15.08 9.38 18.09
C ILE A 115 -15.84 9.21 16.76
N ILE A 116 -15.51 10.02 15.74
CA ILE A 116 -16.16 9.98 14.43
C ILE A 116 -16.00 8.60 13.78
N PHE A 117 -14.79 8.00 13.82
CA PHE A 117 -14.56 6.67 13.27
C PHE A 117 -15.42 5.61 13.95
N ASN A 118 -15.57 5.67 15.27
CA ASN A 118 -16.42 4.74 16.01
C ASN A 118 -17.90 4.96 15.71
N GLU A 119 -18.39 6.21 15.76
CA GLU A 119 -19.80 6.54 15.50
C GLU A 119 -20.24 6.19 14.08
N LYS A 120 -19.36 6.41 13.10
CA LYS A 120 -19.61 6.07 11.69
C LYS A 120 -19.31 4.61 11.38
N HIS A 121 -18.87 3.82 12.35
CA HIS A 121 -18.45 2.43 12.17
C HIS A 121 -17.48 2.29 11.01
N ALA A 122 -16.41 3.10 11.04
CA ALA A 122 -15.44 3.22 9.96
C ALA A 122 -14.17 2.43 10.25
N MET A 123 -13.54 1.93 9.20
CA MET A 123 -12.28 1.18 9.27
C MET A 123 -11.33 1.59 8.15
N THR A 124 -10.04 1.56 8.42
CA THR A 124 -8.98 1.67 7.41
C THR A 124 -8.28 0.33 7.26
N VAL A 125 -8.06 -0.11 6.03
CA VAL A 125 -7.27 -1.30 5.71
C VAL A 125 -6.13 -0.95 4.75
N GLY A 126 -4.92 -1.46 5.03
CA GLY A 126 -3.77 -1.10 4.22
C GLY A 126 -2.46 -1.82 4.55
N ASP A 127 -1.39 -1.21 4.10
CA ASP A 127 -0.02 -1.68 4.30
C ASP A 127 0.67 -1.02 5.51
N SER A 128 2.01 -0.90 5.48
CA SER A 128 2.78 -0.23 6.54
C SER A 128 2.45 1.26 6.70
N MET A 129 1.82 1.90 5.72
CA MET A 129 1.34 3.26 5.87
C MET A 129 0.13 3.30 6.83
N ALA A 130 -0.82 2.37 6.69
CA ALA A 130 -1.96 2.27 7.61
C ALA A 130 -1.52 1.91 9.04
N GLU A 131 -0.41 1.18 9.22
CA GLU A 131 0.18 0.91 10.55
C GLU A 131 0.40 2.18 11.36
N GLY A 132 0.80 3.29 10.73
CA GLY A 132 1.03 4.54 11.42
C GLY A 132 -0.23 5.14 12.08
N LEU A 133 -1.42 4.87 11.54
CA LEU A 133 -2.68 5.30 12.15
C LEU A 133 -2.93 4.60 13.49
N ASP A 134 -2.57 3.32 13.60
CA ASP A 134 -2.64 2.51 14.84
C ASP A 134 -1.48 2.86 15.78
N CYS A 135 -0.23 2.72 15.33
CA CYS A 135 0.96 2.85 16.17
C CYS A 135 1.15 4.24 16.77
N TYR A 136 0.68 5.29 16.12
CA TYR A 136 0.74 6.66 16.64
C TYR A 136 -0.55 7.09 17.35
N GLY A 137 -1.49 6.16 17.58
CA GLY A 137 -2.72 6.41 18.31
C GLY A 137 -3.65 7.43 17.63
N VAL A 138 -3.60 7.53 16.31
CA VAL A 138 -4.48 8.41 15.52
C VAL A 138 -5.89 7.84 15.43
N LEU A 139 -5.99 6.53 15.22
CA LEU A 139 -7.23 5.77 15.28
C LEU A 139 -7.15 4.72 16.39
N ASN A 140 -8.30 4.21 16.82
CA ASN A 140 -8.33 3.05 17.69
C ASN A 140 -7.92 1.78 16.91
N LYS A 141 -7.32 0.82 17.60
CA LYS A 141 -6.80 -0.40 17.00
C LYS A 141 -7.85 -1.20 16.24
N GLU A 142 -9.08 -1.21 16.71
CA GLU A 142 -10.22 -1.87 16.07
C GLU A 142 -10.64 -1.23 14.74
N ASN A 143 -10.27 0.04 14.53
CA ASN A 143 -10.59 0.78 13.29
C ASN A 143 -9.51 0.66 12.22
N VAL A 144 -8.42 -0.12 12.46
CA VAL A 144 -7.31 -0.26 11.52
C VAL A 144 -6.94 -1.73 11.33
N VAL A 145 -6.90 -2.18 10.09
CA VAL A 145 -6.29 -3.45 9.69
C VAL A 145 -5.09 -3.15 8.82
N TRP A 146 -3.93 -3.61 9.22
CA TRP A 146 -2.71 -3.36 8.48
C TRP A 146 -1.79 -4.57 8.42
N HIS A 147 -0.97 -4.62 7.36
CA HIS A 147 0.08 -5.62 7.21
C HIS A 147 1.24 -5.05 6.39
N ARG A 148 2.44 -5.02 6.96
CA ARG A 148 3.64 -4.51 6.27
C ARG A 148 3.90 -5.28 4.98
N GLY A 149 4.24 -4.58 3.92
CA GLY A 149 4.51 -5.17 2.61
C GLY A 149 3.26 -5.62 1.84
N ARG A 150 2.04 -5.43 2.38
CA ARG A 150 0.80 -5.78 1.71
C ARG A 150 0.60 -4.96 0.44
N ARG A 151 0.11 -5.62 -0.61
CA ARG A 151 -0.31 -5.01 -1.87
C ARG A 151 -1.79 -5.26 -2.08
N ILE A 152 -2.37 -4.51 -2.99
CA ILE A 152 -3.80 -4.65 -3.32
C ILE A 152 -4.14 -6.05 -3.82
N ASP A 153 -3.28 -6.67 -4.63
CA ASP A 153 -3.50 -8.02 -5.18
C ASP A 153 -3.41 -9.14 -4.13
N THR A 154 -2.91 -8.82 -2.93
CA THR A 154 -2.81 -9.77 -1.81
C THR A 154 -3.69 -9.38 -0.60
N MET A 155 -4.53 -8.33 -0.73
CA MET A 155 -5.35 -7.80 0.36
C MET A 155 -6.43 -8.76 0.86
N SER A 156 -6.77 -9.79 0.08
CA SER A 156 -7.77 -10.78 0.48
C SER A 156 -7.47 -11.45 1.81
N ALA A 157 -6.20 -11.54 2.22
CA ALA A 157 -5.81 -12.05 3.52
C ALA A 157 -6.26 -11.15 4.71
N ASP A 158 -6.53 -9.87 4.46
CA ASP A 158 -6.99 -8.91 5.46
C ASP A 158 -8.52 -8.84 5.52
N LEU A 159 -9.19 -9.33 4.46
CA LEU A 159 -10.64 -9.20 4.28
C LEU A 159 -11.47 -9.92 5.36
N GLU A 160 -10.97 -11.02 5.92
CA GLU A 160 -11.64 -11.72 7.02
C GLU A 160 -11.81 -10.84 8.26
N LYS A 161 -10.78 -10.03 8.61
CA LYS A 161 -10.88 -9.08 9.71
C LYS A 161 -11.84 -7.93 9.39
N VAL A 162 -11.81 -7.45 8.14
CA VAL A 162 -12.73 -6.41 7.67
C VAL A 162 -14.18 -6.92 7.73
N LYS A 163 -14.44 -8.17 7.29
CA LYS A 163 -15.77 -8.80 7.35
C LYS A 163 -16.24 -9.00 8.79
N ALA A 164 -15.35 -9.42 9.68
CA ALA A 164 -15.70 -9.59 11.09
C ALA A 164 -16.09 -8.27 11.76
N TYR A 165 -15.48 -7.17 11.38
CA TYR A 165 -15.86 -5.83 11.84
C TYR A 165 -17.12 -5.31 11.13
N ASN A 166 -17.32 -5.65 9.84
CA ASN A 166 -18.46 -5.25 9.00
C ASN A 166 -18.66 -3.73 8.93
N PRO A 167 -17.66 -2.95 8.48
CA PRO A 167 -17.69 -1.49 8.57
C PRO A 167 -18.78 -0.88 7.68
N SER A 168 -19.36 0.26 8.12
CA SER A 168 -20.19 1.09 7.27
C SER A 168 -19.36 1.87 6.24
N PHE A 169 -18.12 2.25 6.61
CA PHE A 169 -17.16 2.94 5.75
C PHE A 169 -15.81 2.25 5.80
N LEU A 170 -15.27 1.90 4.64
CA LEU A 170 -13.98 1.24 4.50
C LEU A 170 -13.02 2.07 3.66
N PHE A 171 -11.95 2.55 4.28
CA PHE A 171 -10.87 3.27 3.63
C PHE A 171 -9.79 2.29 3.17
N LEU A 172 -9.50 2.25 1.87
CA LEU A 172 -8.42 1.46 1.30
C LEU A 172 -7.13 2.29 1.23
N ALA A 173 -6.04 1.79 1.78
CA ALA A 173 -4.74 2.48 1.87
C ALA A 173 -3.60 1.56 1.39
N TYR A 174 -3.59 1.25 0.10
CA TYR A 174 -2.57 0.43 -0.57
C TYR A 174 -1.91 1.23 -1.70
N GLY A 175 -0.67 0.88 -2.04
CA GLY A 175 0.00 1.44 -3.20
C GLY A 175 1.52 1.58 -3.07
N ALA A 176 2.07 1.86 -1.89
CA ALA A 176 3.51 2.05 -1.73
C ALA A 176 4.31 0.78 -2.10
N ASN A 177 3.83 -0.40 -1.71
CA ASN A 177 4.43 -1.68 -2.09
C ASN A 177 4.05 -2.10 -3.50
N ASP A 178 2.89 -1.67 -3.98
CA ASP A 178 2.40 -1.95 -5.33
C ASP A 178 3.29 -1.30 -6.38
N ILE A 179 3.65 -0.02 -6.23
CA ILE A 179 4.55 0.71 -7.14
C ILE A 179 5.85 -0.07 -7.38
N LYS A 180 6.45 -0.61 -6.32
CA LYS A 180 7.70 -1.40 -6.41
C LYS A 180 7.52 -2.71 -7.17
N SER A 181 6.32 -3.29 -7.14
CA SER A 181 6.02 -4.58 -7.76
C SER A 181 5.50 -4.45 -9.19
N TRP A 182 4.71 -3.42 -9.47
CA TRP A 182 4.07 -3.20 -10.77
C TRP A 182 4.80 -2.18 -11.64
N THR A 183 5.60 -1.29 -11.04
CA THR A 183 6.41 -0.25 -11.70
C THR A 183 5.61 0.55 -12.75
N SER A 184 5.97 0.47 -14.03
CA SER A 184 5.26 1.14 -15.13
C SER A 184 3.98 0.44 -15.58
N ASN A 185 3.69 -0.78 -15.09
CA ASN A 185 2.48 -1.53 -15.46
C ASN A 185 1.27 -1.08 -14.63
N VAL A 186 0.90 0.19 -14.78
CA VAL A 186 -0.23 0.80 -14.07
C VAL A 186 -1.56 0.16 -14.45
N ASP A 187 -1.74 -0.22 -15.72
CA ASP A 187 -2.97 -0.85 -16.21
C ASP A 187 -3.21 -2.23 -15.56
N GLY A 188 -2.16 -3.02 -15.44
CA GLY A 188 -2.24 -4.30 -14.71
C GLY A 188 -2.58 -4.11 -13.24
N TRP A 189 -1.96 -3.12 -12.59
CA TRP A 189 -2.22 -2.80 -11.20
C TRP A 189 -3.64 -2.30 -10.95
N ILE A 190 -4.13 -1.35 -11.75
CA ILE A 190 -5.48 -0.78 -11.57
C ILE A 190 -6.57 -1.83 -11.82
N THR A 191 -6.30 -2.81 -12.69
CA THR A 191 -7.17 -3.97 -12.87
C THR A 191 -7.30 -4.76 -11.58
N LYS A 192 -6.18 -5.02 -10.87
CA LYS A 192 -6.21 -5.71 -9.57
C LYS A 192 -6.90 -4.88 -8.48
N TYR A 193 -6.73 -3.56 -8.52
CA TYR A 193 -7.43 -2.67 -7.61
C TYR A 193 -8.96 -2.74 -7.81
N ARG A 194 -9.41 -2.73 -9.06
CA ARG A 194 -10.80 -2.91 -9.44
C ARG A 194 -11.36 -4.26 -8.95
N GLU A 195 -10.64 -5.36 -9.22
CA GLU A 195 -11.02 -6.70 -8.76
C GLU A 195 -11.20 -6.74 -7.23
N ALA A 196 -10.30 -6.11 -6.50
CA ALA A 196 -10.38 -6.01 -5.04
C ALA A 196 -11.62 -5.24 -4.58
N ILE A 197 -11.91 -4.08 -5.20
CA ILE A 197 -13.11 -3.29 -4.88
C ILE A 197 -14.39 -4.09 -5.17
N ILE A 198 -14.50 -4.71 -6.34
CA ILE A 198 -15.67 -5.53 -6.72
C ILE A 198 -15.85 -6.68 -5.73
N LYS A 199 -14.76 -7.34 -5.32
CA LYS A 199 -14.81 -8.40 -4.31
C LYS A 199 -15.33 -7.88 -2.97
N ILE A 200 -14.84 -6.74 -2.50
CA ILE A 200 -15.33 -6.12 -1.25
C ILE A 200 -16.82 -5.79 -1.38
N GLN A 201 -17.25 -5.18 -2.47
CA GLN A 201 -18.67 -4.84 -2.71
C GLN A 201 -19.57 -6.08 -2.70
N SER A 202 -19.09 -7.20 -3.26
CA SER A 202 -19.86 -8.45 -3.26
C SER A 202 -19.96 -9.11 -1.87
N GLU A 203 -18.94 -8.99 -1.05
CA GLU A 203 -18.89 -9.61 0.29
C GLU A 203 -19.44 -8.68 1.39
N LEU A 204 -19.41 -7.36 1.16
CA LEU A 204 -19.83 -6.31 2.09
C LEU A 204 -20.73 -5.27 1.35
N PRO A 205 -21.91 -5.65 0.90
CA PRO A 205 -22.74 -4.82 -0.01
C PRO A 205 -23.22 -3.50 0.63
N ASN A 206 -23.22 -3.39 1.95
CA ASN A 206 -23.64 -2.18 2.67
C ASN A 206 -22.45 -1.27 3.05
N THR A 207 -21.21 -1.68 2.76
CA THR A 207 -20.02 -0.90 3.07
C THR A 207 -19.73 0.14 1.98
N LYS A 208 -19.64 1.40 2.36
CA LYS A 208 -19.16 2.47 1.47
C LYS A 208 -17.64 2.41 1.41
N ILE A 209 -17.09 2.24 0.20
CA ILE A 209 -15.66 2.16 -0.03
C ILE A 209 -15.11 3.55 -0.35
N ILE A 210 -13.98 3.90 0.26
CA ILE A 210 -13.22 5.11 0.01
C ILE A 210 -11.78 4.72 -0.31
N VAL A 211 -11.21 5.31 -1.35
CA VAL A 211 -9.82 5.06 -1.74
C VAL A 211 -8.94 6.22 -1.32
N ASN A 212 -7.91 5.94 -0.54
CA ASN A 212 -6.87 6.91 -0.25
C ASN A 212 -5.85 6.97 -1.38
N SER A 213 -5.28 8.15 -1.66
CA SER A 213 -4.19 8.31 -2.61
C SER A 213 -2.97 7.47 -2.23
N VAL A 214 -2.23 7.00 -3.21
CA VAL A 214 -0.87 6.48 -3.00
C VAL A 214 0.01 7.64 -2.59
N LEU A 215 0.64 7.52 -1.42
CA LEU A 215 1.44 8.60 -0.86
C LEU A 215 2.72 8.83 -1.67
N PRO A 216 3.12 10.08 -1.86
CA PRO A 216 4.43 10.38 -2.38
C PRO A 216 5.53 9.97 -1.38
N VAL A 217 6.74 9.78 -1.87
CA VAL A 217 7.93 9.56 -1.05
C VAL A 217 8.88 10.75 -1.16
N SER A 218 9.93 10.81 -0.32
CA SER A 218 10.96 11.83 -0.41
C SER A 218 11.77 11.72 -1.71
N ASP A 219 12.47 12.81 -2.07
CA ASP A 219 13.39 12.80 -3.21
C ASP A 219 14.54 11.81 -3.00
N TYR A 220 14.99 11.62 -1.75
CA TYR A 220 15.97 10.60 -1.38
C TYR A 220 15.46 9.18 -1.71
N ALA A 221 14.24 8.83 -1.34
CA ALA A 221 13.68 7.52 -1.65
C ALA A 221 13.49 7.32 -3.16
N THR A 222 13.05 8.36 -3.88
CA THR A 222 12.92 8.32 -5.36
C THR A 222 14.27 8.13 -6.05
N ALA A 223 15.34 8.78 -5.54
CA ALA A 223 16.69 8.61 -6.08
C ALA A 223 17.23 7.18 -5.86
N ASN A 224 16.86 6.53 -4.75
CA ASN A 224 17.28 5.16 -4.44
C ASN A 224 16.42 4.08 -5.12
N ASP A 225 15.15 4.38 -5.39
CA ASP A 225 14.22 3.50 -6.07
C ASP A 225 13.38 4.29 -7.07
N PRO A 226 13.82 4.34 -8.36
CA PRO A 226 13.13 5.12 -9.39
C PRO A 226 11.69 4.66 -9.67
N SER A 227 11.27 3.48 -9.20
CA SER A 227 9.88 3.04 -9.35
C SER A 227 8.88 4.03 -8.73
N PHE A 228 9.27 4.76 -7.69
CA PHE A 228 8.43 5.79 -7.08
C PHE A 228 8.12 6.98 -7.99
N THR A 229 8.82 7.15 -9.11
CA THR A 229 8.47 8.17 -10.12
C THR A 229 7.12 7.90 -10.79
N TYR A 230 6.62 6.67 -10.74
CA TYR A 230 5.29 6.30 -11.26
C TYR A 230 4.12 6.69 -10.34
N GLN A 231 4.38 7.14 -9.10
CA GLN A 231 3.32 7.45 -8.12
C GLN A 231 2.21 8.39 -8.65
N PRO A 232 2.48 9.46 -9.40
CA PRO A 232 1.42 10.30 -9.97
C PRO A 232 0.50 9.52 -10.93
N MET A 233 1.06 8.63 -11.77
CA MET A 233 0.28 7.81 -12.69
C MET A 233 -0.66 6.85 -11.95
N TYR A 234 -0.21 6.30 -10.81
CA TYR A 234 -1.04 5.46 -9.94
C TYR A 234 -2.21 6.25 -9.36
N ASN A 235 -1.98 7.48 -8.89
CA ASN A 235 -3.05 8.33 -8.39
C ASN A 235 -4.04 8.74 -9.47
N ASP A 236 -3.57 9.06 -10.68
CA ASP A 236 -4.46 9.36 -11.80
C ASP A 236 -5.35 8.16 -12.16
N ALA A 237 -4.77 6.95 -12.19
CA ALA A 237 -5.51 5.73 -12.42
C ALA A 237 -6.54 5.45 -11.31
N LEU A 238 -6.18 5.64 -10.03
CA LEU A 238 -7.10 5.50 -8.90
C LEU A 238 -8.25 6.52 -8.93
N LYS A 239 -7.95 7.77 -9.23
CA LYS A 239 -8.96 8.83 -9.40
C LYS A 239 -9.98 8.46 -10.48
N ASN A 240 -9.49 7.99 -11.62
CA ASN A 240 -10.34 7.58 -12.74
C ASN A 240 -11.20 6.37 -12.36
N LEU A 241 -10.61 5.37 -11.70
CA LEU A 241 -11.34 4.20 -11.20
C LEU A 241 -12.39 4.58 -10.17
N ALA A 242 -12.05 5.44 -9.21
CA ALA A 242 -12.99 5.90 -8.20
C ALA A 242 -14.17 6.63 -8.82
N LYS A 243 -13.92 7.53 -9.78
CA LYS A 243 -14.97 8.24 -10.54
C LYS A 243 -15.85 7.27 -11.33
N GLU A 244 -15.27 6.29 -12.01
CA GLU A 244 -15.99 5.28 -12.77
C GLU A 244 -16.93 4.44 -11.89
N LEU A 245 -16.43 4.02 -10.71
CA LEU A 245 -17.18 3.20 -9.76
C LEU A 245 -18.10 4.03 -8.85
N GLY A 246 -18.08 5.36 -8.95
CA GLY A 246 -18.87 6.24 -8.11
C GLY A 246 -18.50 6.17 -6.63
N ILE A 247 -17.23 5.92 -6.30
CA ILE A 247 -16.70 5.89 -4.93
C ILE A 247 -15.79 7.09 -4.69
N GLN A 248 -15.57 7.43 -3.40
CA GLN A 248 -14.76 8.58 -3.03
C GLN A 248 -13.26 8.25 -3.17
N PHE A 249 -12.48 9.22 -3.68
CA PHE A 249 -11.03 9.27 -3.62
C PHE A 249 -10.60 10.40 -2.70
N LEU A 250 -9.66 10.15 -1.77
CA LEU A 250 -9.08 11.16 -0.88
C LEU A 250 -7.61 11.39 -1.21
N GLU A 251 -7.27 12.62 -1.58
CA GLU A 251 -5.89 13.02 -1.87
C GLU A 251 -5.16 13.43 -0.59
N ASN A 252 -4.31 12.55 -0.08
CA ASN A 252 -3.60 12.77 1.18
C ASN A 252 -2.14 13.24 0.97
N GLY A 253 -1.62 13.19 -0.25
CA GLY A 253 -0.27 13.62 -0.59
C GLY A 253 -0.03 15.10 -0.32
N VAL A 254 -1.08 15.92 -0.28
CA VAL A 254 -1.01 17.36 0.02
C VAL A 254 -0.40 17.65 1.40
N TYR A 255 -0.54 16.74 2.36
CA TYR A 255 0.03 16.85 3.71
C TYR A 255 1.53 16.46 3.76
N LEU A 256 2.12 16.09 2.63
CA LEU A 256 3.53 15.72 2.47
C LEU A 256 4.27 16.68 1.52
N ALA A 257 3.83 17.94 1.44
CA ALA A 257 4.42 18.95 0.56
C ALA A 257 5.90 19.22 0.89
N ASP A 258 6.30 19.18 2.18
CA ASP A 258 7.71 19.23 2.58
C ASP A 258 8.37 17.87 2.39
N ARG A 259 8.90 17.63 1.19
CA ARG A 259 9.53 16.37 0.78
C ARG A 259 10.83 16.05 1.54
N VAL A 260 11.41 17.02 2.22
CA VAL A 260 12.66 16.87 2.97
C VAL A 260 12.40 16.47 4.42
N ASN A 261 11.48 17.17 5.08
CA ASN A 261 11.31 17.04 6.53
C ASN A 261 10.14 16.15 6.96
N SER A 262 9.23 15.80 6.04
CA SER A 262 8.02 15.04 6.38
C SER A 262 8.23 13.52 6.50
N PHE A 263 9.41 13.00 6.15
CA PHE A 263 9.69 11.57 6.09
C PHE A 263 10.67 11.09 7.17
N SER A 264 10.55 9.81 7.50
CA SER A 264 11.53 9.07 8.31
C SER A 264 12.84 8.89 7.55
N ALA A 265 13.87 8.31 8.18
CA ALA A 265 15.20 8.17 7.60
C ALA A 265 15.24 7.31 6.30
N ASP A 266 14.24 6.46 6.09
CA ASP A 266 14.11 5.67 4.85
C ASP A 266 13.55 6.48 3.67
N GLY A 267 13.03 7.67 3.93
CA GLY A 267 12.44 8.56 2.94
C GLY A 267 11.09 8.08 2.39
N VAL A 268 10.58 6.94 2.83
CA VAL A 268 9.33 6.32 2.37
C VAL A 268 8.20 6.54 3.38
N HIS A 269 8.46 6.22 4.65
CA HIS A 269 7.44 6.34 5.70
C HIS A 269 7.36 7.78 6.22
N PRO A 270 6.15 8.37 6.23
CA PRO A 270 5.94 9.70 6.81
C PRO A 270 6.21 9.74 8.31
N LYS A 271 6.45 10.95 8.82
CA LYS A 271 6.50 11.24 10.26
C LYS A 271 5.10 11.42 10.86
N VAL A 272 5.02 11.39 12.18
CA VAL A 272 3.78 11.48 12.96
C VAL A 272 2.80 12.58 12.51
N PRO A 273 3.22 13.84 12.24
CA PRO A 273 2.28 14.90 11.85
C PRO A 273 1.43 14.57 10.62
N PHE A 274 2.00 13.82 9.67
CA PHE A 274 1.24 13.36 8.49
C PHE A 274 0.07 12.45 8.91
N PHE A 275 0.32 11.45 9.76
CA PHE A 275 -0.72 10.50 10.17
C PHE A 275 -1.86 11.19 10.92
N GLN A 276 -1.54 12.21 11.72
CA GLN A 276 -2.53 13.04 12.40
C GLN A 276 -3.43 13.78 11.39
N ASN A 277 -2.84 14.41 10.38
CA ASN A 277 -3.57 15.11 9.33
C ASN A 277 -4.39 14.13 8.48
N TRP A 278 -3.81 12.96 8.16
CA TRP A 278 -4.51 11.92 7.39
C TRP A 278 -5.74 11.39 8.13
N GLY A 279 -5.62 11.09 9.43
CA GLY A 279 -6.77 10.67 10.25
C GLY A 279 -7.86 11.72 10.29
N LYS A 280 -7.49 13.00 10.51
CA LYS A 280 -8.42 14.13 10.51
C LYS A 280 -9.10 14.33 9.15
N HIS A 281 -8.38 14.14 8.04
CA HIS A 281 -8.93 14.25 6.70
C HIS A 281 -9.99 13.20 6.44
N MET A 282 -9.74 11.93 6.79
CA MET A 282 -10.74 10.86 6.71
C MET A 282 -11.94 11.15 7.62
N ALA A 283 -11.72 11.67 8.84
CA ALA A 283 -12.80 12.05 9.74
C ALA A 283 -13.63 13.23 9.21
N SER A 284 -12.99 14.22 8.57
CA SER A 284 -13.69 15.33 7.91
C SER A 284 -14.62 14.84 6.81
N TYR A 285 -14.15 13.92 5.97
CA TYR A 285 -15.01 13.25 5.01
C TYR A 285 -16.19 12.55 5.68
N LEU A 286 -15.95 11.77 6.74
CA LEU A 286 -17.03 11.06 7.46
C LEU A 286 -18.07 12.00 8.07
N LYS A 287 -17.69 13.22 8.49
CA LYS A 287 -18.63 14.26 8.96
C LYS A 287 -19.49 14.81 7.81
N SER A 288 -18.97 14.88 6.61
CA SER A 288 -19.68 15.44 5.45
C SER A 288 -20.74 14.50 4.86
N VAL A 289 -20.66 13.20 5.19
CA VAL A 289 -21.56 12.17 4.66
C VAL A 289 -22.52 11.65 5.74
N ASN A 290 -23.80 11.49 5.37
CA ASN A 290 -24.86 10.98 6.26
C ASN A 290 -24.86 9.44 6.30
#